data_106e419f8c3ce25738ff620bb21b629c
#
_entry.id   106e419f8c3ce25738ff620bb21b629c
#
_cell.length_a   1.000
_cell.length_b   1.000
_cell.length_c   1.000
_cell.angle_alpha   90.00
_cell.angle_beta   90.00
_cell.angle_gamma   90.00
#
_symmetry.space_group_name_H-M   'P 1'
#
loop_
_entity.id
_entity.type
_entity.pdbx_description
1 polymer ?
#
loop_
_entity_poly.entity_id
_entity_poly.type
_entity_poly.pdbx_seq_one_letter_code
_entity_poly.pdbx_strand_id
1 'polypeptide(L)'
;MYHGFNTSGIYQINPDGTGEFQVFCDQETGGGGWVVFQRNINGTVTFEDKNWDQYKEGFGNLSSEFWLGNEKLHRLSSMRQQLMVELEDNAGEKVHALYNHFALLSESEKYELEVSTYSGTAGDALSDHNGKKFSTIDRDNDGSSSLHCASTYGGGWWYLQDCVRALLNGVYTTSPYGIVWEDWRGADYQLKHSAMKLRTRRG
;
A
#
# COMPACT_ATOMS: atom_id res chain seq x y z
N MET A 1 16.50 13.36 6.53
CA MET A 1 17.01 13.32 5.13
C MET A 1 18.02 12.20 5.04
N TYR A 2 17.69 11.10 4.35
CA TYR A 2 18.60 9.95 4.22
C TYR A 2 19.57 10.21 3.05
N HIS A 3 20.52 11.12 3.29
CA HIS A 3 21.58 11.40 2.31
C HIS A 3 22.73 10.41 2.50
N GLY A 4 22.97 9.58 1.48
CA GLY A 4 24.13 8.71 1.43
C GLY A 4 23.96 7.33 0.79
N PHE A 5 22.74 6.89 0.56
CA PHE A 5 22.49 5.60 -0.07
C PHE A 5 22.18 5.78 -1.56
N ASN A 6 23.07 5.28 -2.42
CA ASN A 6 22.95 5.40 -3.88
C ASN A 6 22.50 4.10 -4.56
N THR A 7 22.25 3.05 -3.79
CA THR A 7 21.82 1.73 -4.28
C THR A 7 20.55 1.29 -3.59
N SER A 8 19.67 0.62 -4.35
CA SER A 8 18.48 -0.01 -3.79
C SER A 8 18.85 -1.16 -2.84
N GLY A 9 18.14 -1.31 -1.74
CA GLY A 9 18.45 -2.34 -0.74
C GLY A 9 17.75 -2.16 0.60
N ILE A 10 18.07 -3.03 1.55
CA ILE A 10 17.51 -2.99 2.90
C ILE A 10 18.40 -2.10 3.78
N TYR A 11 17.77 -1.16 4.46
CA TYR A 11 18.42 -0.18 5.33
C TYR A 11 17.69 -0.10 6.67
N GLN A 12 18.44 0.23 7.72
CA GLN A 12 17.89 0.52 9.04
C GLN A 12 17.66 2.02 9.17
N ILE A 13 16.48 2.41 9.61
CA ILE A 13 16.06 3.80 9.71
C ILE A 13 15.38 4.08 11.06
N ASN A 14 15.45 5.33 11.50
CA ASN A 14 14.76 5.85 12.68
C ASN A 14 14.13 7.21 12.31
N PRO A 15 12.92 7.21 11.75
CA PRO A 15 12.34 8.43 11.14
C PRO A 15 11.96 9.50 12.17
N ASP A 16 11.60 9.10 13.38
CA ASP A 16 11.01 9.94 14.44
C ASP A 16 11.77 9.86 15.79
N GLY A 17 12.88 9.11 15.85
CA GLY A 17 13.67 8.93 17.05
C GLY A 17 13.11 7.93 18.07
N THR A 18 11.98 7.27 17.78
CA THR A 18 11.32 6.36 18.74
C THR A 18 11.78 4.90 18.63
N GLY A 19 12.69 4.59 17.70
CA GLY A 19 13.24 3.25 17.51
C GLY A 19 13.52 2.94 16.05
N GLU A 20 14.51 2.09 15.85
CA GLU A 20 14.96 1.70 14.52
C GLU A 20 14.16 0.51 13.96
N PHE A 21 13.96 0.49 12.65
CA PHE A 21 13.42 -0.65 11.92
C PHE A 21 13.98 -0.73 10.50
N GLN A 22 13.92 -1.91 9.90
CA GLN A 22 14.37 -2.13 8.54
C GLN A 22 13.31 -1.76 7.52
N VAL A 23 13.77 -1.21 6.37
CA VAL A 23 12.94 -0.88 5.21
C VAL A 23 13.69 -1.26 3.93
N PHE A 24 12.96 -1.50 2.85
CA PHE A 24 13.55 -1.55 1.52
C PHE A 24 13.50 -0.16 0.89
N CYS A 25 14.67 0.38 0.53
CA CYS A 25 14.79 1.65 -0.20
C CYS A 25 14.99 1.38 -1.69
N ASP A 26 14.16 2.02 -2.52
CA ASP A 26 14.33 2.07 -3.98
C ASP A 26 15.01 3.39 -4.34
N GLN A 27 16.22 3.29 -4.88
CA GLN A 27 17.06 4.42 -5.28
C GLN A 27 17.08 4.63 -6.79
N GLU A 28 16.36 3.81 -7.56
CA GLU A 28 16.37 3.82 -9.02
C GLU A 28 15.17 4.55 -9.61
N THR A 29 13.97 4.32 -9.08
CA THR A 29 12.74 4.88 -9.62
C THR A 29 12.67 6.39 -9.45
N GLY A 30 12.53 7.12 -10.57
CA GLY A 30 12.21 8.56 -10.56
C GLY A 30 13.17 9.42 -9.71
N GLY A 31 14.46 9.09 -9.68
CA GLY A 31 15.49 9.81 -8.93
C GLY A 31 15.65 9.33 -7.48
N GLY A 32 15.07 8.18 -7.13
CA GLY A 32 15.30 7.48 -5.87
C GLY A 32 14.66 8.11 -4.63
N GLY A 33 15.09 7.63 -3.47
CA GLY A 33 14.63 8.11 -2.16
C GLY A 33 13.28 7.55 -1.73
N TRP A 34 12.83 6.45 -2.35
CA TRP A 34 11.58 5.80 -2.01
C TRP A 34 11.78 4.73 -0.93
N VAL A 35 10.88 4.70 0.03
CA VAL A 35 10.72 3.58 0.98
C VAL A 35 9.53 2.75 0.50
N VAL A 36 9.78 1.50 0.12
CA VAL A 36 8.73 0.56 -0.27
C VAL A 36 8.05 0.03 0.99
N PHE A 37 6.72 0.04 1.02
CA PHE A 37 5.95 -0.47 2.16
C PHE A 37 4.99 -1.60 1.81
N GLN A 38 4.67 -1.78 0.53
CA GLN A 38 3.90 -2.90 0.01
C GLN A 38 4.55 -3.42 -1.27
N ARG A 39 4.62 -4.73 -1.41
CA ARG A 39 5.00 -5.38 -2.65
C ARG A 39 4.31 -6.74 -2.74
N ASN A 40 3.58 -6.93 -3.83
CA ASN A 40 2.90 -8.17 -4.16
C ASN A 40 3.28 -8.55 -5.61
N ILE A 41 3.93 -9.70 -5.82
CA ILE A 41 4.63 -10.04 -7.07
C ILE A 41 4.19 -11.40 -7.63
N ASN A 42 4.09 -12.42 -6.78
CA ASN A 42 3.94 -13.81 -7.23
C ASN A 42 3.16 -14.71 -6.25
N GLY A 43 2.56 -14.12 -5.20
CA GLY A 43 1.74 -14.84 -4.23
C GLY A 43 2.50 -15.79 -3.31
N THR A 44 3.80 -15.57 -3.09
CA THR A 44 4.56 -16.34 -2.09
C THR A 44 4.24 -15.93 -0.66
N VAL A 45 3.69 -14.73 -0.50
CA VAL A 45 3.18 -14.21 0.76
C VAL A 45 1.66 -14.06 0.65
N THR A 46 0.91 -14.69 1.54
CA THR A 46 -0.54 -14.49 1.64
C THR A 46 -0.83 -13.18 2.36
N PHE A 47 -1.60 -12.31 1.73
CA PHE A 47 -2.07 -11.04 2.30
C PHE A 47 -3.50 -11.19 2.85
N GLU A 48 -4.28 -12.06 2.24
CA GLU A 48 -5.71 -12.23 2.44
C GLU A 48 -6.09 -12.81 3.78
N ASP A 49 -5.20 -13.56 4.43
CA ASP A 49 -5.46 -14.26 5.69
C ASP A 49 -4.91 -13.54 6.93
N LYS A 50 -4.34 -12.36 6.75
CA LYS A 50 -3.69 -11.63 7.84
C LYS A 50 -4.69 -10.84 8.68
N ASN A 51 -4.54 -10.95 10.01
CA ASN A 51 -5.32 -10.22 10.98
C ASN A 51 -4.76 -8.79 11.24
N TRP A 52 -5.46 -8.03 12.08
CA TRP A 52 -5.08 -6.66 12.42
C TRP A 52 -3.67 -6.53 12.97
N ASP A 53 -3.31 -7.37 13.93
CA ASP A 53 -2.01 -7.29 14.57
C ASP A 53 -0.87 -7.62 13.58
N GLN A 54 -1.10 -8.55 12.66
CA GLN A 54 -0.14 -8.85 11.59
C GLN A 54 0.00 -7.66 10.62
N TYR A 55 -1.11 -7.01 10.23
CA TYR A 55 -1.04 -5.79 9.40
C TYR A 55 -0.43 -4.61 10.16
N LYS A 56 -0.65 -4.50 11.46
CA LYS A 56 -0.01 -3.49 12.31
C LYS A 56 1.50 -3.65 12.36
N GLU A 57 2.00 -4.87 12.63
CA GLU A 57 3.42 -5.15 12.79
C GLU A 57 4.16 -5.29 11.45
N GLY A 58 3.49 -5.77 10.42
CA GLY A 58 4.05 -6.11 9.13
C GLY A 58 4.41 -7.59 9.00
N PHE A 59 4.49 -8.06 7.76
CA PHE A 59 4.78 -9.46 7.42
C PHE A 59 5.47 -9.57 6.07
N GLY A 60 6.00 -10.76 5.77
CA GLY A 60 6.70 -11.06 4.52
C GLY A 60 8.20 -10.82 4.59
N ASN A 61 8.84 -10.63 3.44
CA ASN A 61 10.27 -10.47 3.29
C ASN A 61 10.58 -9.21 2.48
N LEU A 62 11.32 -8.26 3.06
CA LEU A 62 11.67 -6.98 2.44
C LEU A 62 12.41 -7.13 1.09
N SER A 63 13.06 -8.26 0.84
CA SER A 63 13.70 -8.56 -0.44
C SER A 63 12.74 -9.11 -1.51
N SER A 64 11.49 -9.43 -1.15
CA SER A 64 10.49 -10.05 -2.02
C SER A 64 9.14 -9.40 -1.80
N GLU A 65 8.15 -10.16 -1.32
CA GLU A 65 6.79 -9.69 -1.03
C GLU A 65 6.63 -9.37 0.44
N PHE A 66 5.96 -8.25 0.74
CA PHE A 66 5.75 -7.82 2.12
C PHE A 66 4.72 -6.71 2.25
N TRP A 67 4.20 -6.59 3.46
CA TRP A 67 3.60 -5.40 4.04
C TRP A 67 4.48 -4.90 5.17
N LEU A 68 4.90 -3.64 5.14
CA LEU A 68 5.86 -3.10 6.11
C LEU A 68 5.31 -3.02 7.54
N GLY A 69 4.01 -2.82 7.67
CA GLY A 69 3.30 -2.64 8.92
C GLY A 69 2.69 -1.24 9.06
N ASN A 70 1.42 -1.17 9.46
CA ASN A 70 0.68 0.08 9.59
C ASN A 70 1.32 1.03 10.61
N GLU A 71 1.86 0.49 11.72
CA GLU A 71 2.53 1.31 12.73
C GLU A 71 3.80 1.97 12.18
N LYS A 72 4.62 1.22 11.45
CA LYS A 72 5.81 1.78 10.80
C LYS A 72 5.45 2.80 9.73
N LEU A 73 4.37 2.51 8.98
CA LEU A 73 3.86 3.40 7.93
C LEU A 73 3.32 4.71 8.53
N HIS A 74 2.59 4.65 9.64
CA HIS A 74 2.16 5.83 10.40
C HIS A 74 3.36 6.69 10.82
N ARG A 75 4.41 6.09 11.41
CA ARG A 75 5.64 6.78 11.81
C ARG A 75 6.38 7.43 10.62
N LEU A 76 6.39 6.76 9.46
CA LEU A 76 7.00 7.30 8.23
C LEU A 76 6.19 8.45 7.63
N SER A 77 4.87 8.45 7.78
CA SER A 77 3.98 9.42 7.17
C SER A 77 3.70 10.66 8.01
N SER A 78 4.36 10.82 9.16
CA SER A 78 4.26 12.01 10.02
C SER A 78 4.76 13.31 9.37
N MET A 79 5.53 13.20 8.28
CA MET A 79 5.96 14.32 7.43
C MET A 79 5.20 14.29 6.10
N ARG A 80 5.30 15.38 5.30
CA ARG A 80 4.70 15.43 3.95
C ARG A 80 5.34 14.37 3.04
N GLN A 81 4.59 13.31 2.77
CA GLN A 81 5.01 12.22 1.90
C GLN A 81 4.31 12.30 0.55
N GLN A 82 5.02 11.88 -0.51
CA GLN A 82 4.41 11.45 -1.76
C GLN A 82 4.23 9.93 -1.71
N LEU A 83 3.12 9.45 -2.26
CA LEU A 83 2.89 8.03 -2.53
C LEU A 83 3.08 7.76 -4.01
N MET A 84 3.83 6.72 -4.36
CA MET A 84 3.83 6.14 -5.69
C MET A 84 3.29 4.71 -5.62
N VAL A 85 2.36 4.40 -6.50
CA VAL A 85 1.87 3.05 -6.77
C VAL A 85 2.38 2.64 -8.14
N GLU A 86 3.06 1.50 -8.21
CA GLU A 86 3.48 0.87 -9.47
C GLU A 86 2.68 -0.39 -9.69
N LEU A 87 2.20 -0.56 -10.92
CA LEU A 87 1.36 -1.67 -11.32
C LEU A 87 1.91 -2.31 -12.60
N GLU A 88 1.81 -3.64 -12.69
CA GLU A 88 2.13 -4.40 -13.89
C GLU A 88 0.99 -5.38 -14.20
N ASP A 89 0.57 -5.43 -15.47
CA ASP A 89 -0.43 -6.38 -15.92
C ASP A 89 0.19 -7.70 -16.41
N ASN A 90 -0.65 -8.64 -16.78
CA ASN A 90 -0.21 -9.96 -17.27
C ASN A 90 0.46 -9.92 -18.67
N ALA A 91 0.31 -8.82 -19.41
CA ALA A 91 1.01 -8.58 -20.67
C ALA A 91 2.40 -7.91 -20.47
N GLY A 92 2.73 -7.52 -19.24
CA GLY A 92 3.98 -6.83 -18.90
C GLY A 92 3.92 -5.31 -19.10
N GLU A 93 2.72 -4.74 -19.35
CA GLU A 93 2.54 -3.30 -19.37
C GLU A 93 2.65 -2.74 -17.96
N LYS A 94 3.36 -1.60 -17.82
CA LYS A 94 3.60 -0.95 -16.53
C LYS A 94 3.04 0.45 -16.52
N VAL A 95 2.33 0.77 -15.46
CA VAL A 95 1.77 2.10 -15.19
C VAL A 95 2.03 2.51 -13.75
N HIS A 96 1.81 3.77 -13.46
CA HIS A 96 1.95 4.30 -12.10
C HIS A 96 0.86 5.31 -11.75
N ALA A 97 0.55 5.38 -10.46
CA ALA A 97 -0.21 6.46 -9.84
C ALA A 97 0.69 7.18 -8.84
N LEU A 98 0.72 8.50 -8.89
CA LEU A 98 1.48 9.35 -7.98
C LEU A 98 0.50 10.28 -7.24
N TYR A 99 0.60 10.31 -5.92
CA TYR A 99 -0.16 11.20 -5.04
C TYR A 99 0.82 12.13 -4.31
N ASN A 100 0.58 13.43 -4.38
CA ASN A 100 1.47 14.43 -3.77
C ASN A 100 1.28 14.58 -2.26
N HIS A 101 0.25 13.96 -1.72
CA HIS A 101 0.03 13.85 -0.28
C HIS A 101 -0.34 12.40 0.07
N PHE A 102 0.31 11.88 1.09
CA PHE A 102 0.00 10.61 1.73
C PHE A 102 0.30 10.70 3.22
N ALA A 103 -0.66 10.27 4.03
CA ALA A 103 -0.45 10.00 5.45
C ALA A 103 -1.33 8.83 5.89
N LEU A 104 -0.89 8.17 6.94
CA LEU A 104 -1.66 7.17 7.65
C LEU A 104 -1.85 7.64 9.09
N LEU A 105 -3.09 7.82 9.53
CA LEU A 105 -3.38 8.25 10.89
C LEU A 105 -3.03 7.15 11.90
N SER A 106 -3.13 7.43 13.19
CA SER A 106 -2.75 6.50 14.26
C SER A 106 -3.68 5.29 14.37
N GLU A 107 -3.27 4.27 15.16
CA GLU A 107 -4.13 3.12 15.44
C GLU A 107 -5.44 3.51 16.12
N SER A 108 -5.45 4.54 16.97
CA SER A 108 -6.69 5.04 17.60
C SER A 108 -7.70 5.58 16.58
N GLU A 109 -7.22 6.04 15.44
CA GLU A 109 -8.00 6.48 14.29
C GLU A 109 -8.16 5.36 13.24
N LYS A 110 -7.77 4.13 13.62
CA LYS A 110 -7.89 2.92 12.78
C LYS A 110 -7.10 3.01 11.49
N TYR A 111 -5.92 3.63 11.56
CA TYR A 111 -5.03 3.81 10.40
C TYR A 111 -5.77 4.39 9.19
N GLU A 112 -6.55 5.45 9.42
CA GLU A 112 -7.30 6.16 8.36
C GLU A 112 -6.33 6.69 7.30
N LEU A 113 -6.69 6.53 6.03
CA LEU A 113 -5.89 6.95 4.89
C LEU A 113 -6.13 8.43 4.57
N GLU A 114 -5.05 9.18 4.45
CA GLU A 114 -5.07 10.50 3.80
C GLU A 114 -4.27 10.45 2.49
N VAL A 115 -4.93 10.68 1.37
CA VAL A 115 -4.31 10.70 0.04
C VAL A 115 -4.96 11.77 -0.83
N SER A 116 -4.14 12.54 -1.57
CA SER A 116 -4.66 13.55 -2.49
C SER A 116 -3.66 13.98 -3.57
N THR A 117 -4.18 14.72 -4.56
CA THR A 117 -3.42 15.32 -5.67
C THR A 117 -2.77 14.25 -6.55
N TYR A 118 -3.63 13.50 -7.23
CA TYR A 118 -3.26 12.47 -8.19
C TYR A 118 -2.56 13.02 -9.44
N SER A 119 -1.62 12.24 -9.96
CA SER A 119 -1.07 12.30 -11.32
C SER A 119 -0.55 10.91 -11.71
N GLY A 120 -0.36 10.66 -13.00
CA GLY A 120 0.19 9.37 -13.44
C GLY A 120 -0.56 8.80 -14.64
N THR A 121 -0.29 7.52 -14.93
CA THR A 121 -0.80 6.81 -16.11
C THR A 121 -1.79 5.67 -15.78
N ALA A 122 -1.96 5.37 -14.49
CA ALA A 122 -2.79 4.24 -14.03
C ALA A 122 -4.29 4.57 -13.89
N GLY A 123 -4.70 5.85 -13.98
CA GLY A 123 -6.01 6.26 -13.50
C GLY A 123 -6.07 6.38 -11.97
N ASP A 124 -7.07 7.09 -11.45
CA ASP A 124 -7.15 7.48 -10.03
C ASP A 124 -8.12 6.60 -9.23
N ALA A 125 -7.77 5.35 -9.02
CA ALA A 125 -8.61 4.44 -8.26
C ALA A 125 -8.45 4.58 -6.73
N LEU A 126 -7.44 5.30 -6.22
CA LEU A 126 -7.20 5.37 -4.77
C LEU A 126 -7.77 6.62 -4.10
N SER A 127 -8.04 7.72 -4.82
CA SER A 127 -8.58 8.93 -4.21
C SER A 127 -9.94 8.73 -3.54
N ASP A 128 -10.76 7.82 -4.01
CA ASP A 128 -12.05 7.48 -3.37
C ASP A 128 -11.87 6.79 -2.01
N HIS A 129 -10.71 6.16 -1.79
CA HIS A 129 -10.33 5.55 -0.51
C HIS A 129 -9.83 6.57 0.52
N ASN A 130 -9.69 7.84 0.16
CA ASN A 130 -9.31 8.90 1.11
C ASN A 130 -10.32 9.00 2.26
N GLY A 131 -9.83 9.13 3.50
CA GLY A 131 -10.65 9.18 4.70
C GLY A 131 -11.26 7.84 5.10
N LYS A 132 -10.86 6.72 4.48
CA LYS A 132 -11.33 5.39 4.86
C LYS A 132 -10.41 4.78 5.91
N LYS A 133 -11.03 4.04 6.84
CA LYS A 133 -10.34 3.33 7.91
C LYS A 133 -9.85 1.99 7.41
N PHE A 134 -8.73 1.53 7.95
CA PHE A 134 -8.18 0.21 7.63
C PHE A 134 -9.06 -0.89 8.23
N SER A 135 -9.40 -1.91 7.45
CA SER A 135 -10.14 -3.10 7.88
C SER A 135 -9.35 -4.36 7.56
N THR A 136 -9.48 -5.35 8.42
CA THR A 136 -8.89 -6.69 8.29
C THR A 136 -9.96 -7.74 8.51
N ILE A 137 -9.66 -9.00 8.25
CA ILE A 137 -10.63 -10.11 8.39
C ILE A 137 -11.22 -10.25 9.79
N ASP A 138 -10.53 -9.76 10.82
CA ASP A 138 -10.91 -9.81 12.24
C ASP A 138 -11.39 -8.45 12.80
N ARG A 139 -11.21 -7.34 12.03
CA ARG A 139 -11.66 -6.00 12.44
C ARG A 139 -12.33 -5.28 11.28
N ASP A 140 -13.64 -5.16 11.38
CA ASP A 140 -14.47 -4.43 10.45
C ASP A 140 -14.55 -2.96 10.83
N ASN A 141 -13.94 -2.12 10.02
CA ASN A 141 -13.97 -0.66 10.14
C ASN A 141 -14.44 -0.01 8.84
N ASP A 142 -14.92 -0.80 7.87
CA ASP A 142 -15.37 -0.29 6.57
C ASP A 142 -16.73 0.43 6.65
N GLY A 143 -17.12 1.06 5.56
CA GLY A 143 -18.38 1.82 5.48
C GLY A 143 -19.56 1.00 4.99
N SER A 144 -19.40 -0.30 4.70
CA SER A 144 -20.48 -1.15 4.21
C SER A 144 -21.41 -1.56 5.35
N SER A 145 -22.70 -1.47 5.12
CA SER A 145 -23.72 -1.91 6.10
C SER A 145 -24.17 -3.37 5.89
N SER A 146 -23.72 -4.00 4.82
CA SER A 146 -24.21 -5.32 4.38
C SER A 146 -23.10 -6.36 4.23
N LEU A 147 -21.86 -5.94 4.13
CA LEU A 147 -20.72 -6.81 3.92
C LEU A 147 -19.56 -6.42 4.84
N HIS A 148 -18.84 -7.41 5.32
CA HIS A 148 -17.49 -7.21 5.83
C HIS A 148 -16.52 -7.37 4.65
N CYS A 149 -16.09 -6.24 4.08
CA CYS A 149 -15.33 -6.23 2.82
C CYS A 149 -14.02 -7.01 2.91
N ALA A 150 -13.27 -6.87 4.01
CA ALA A 150 -12.02 -7.60 4.20
C ALA A 150 -12.23 -9.12 4.28
N SER A 151 -13.34 -9.59 4.83
CA SER A 151 -13.67 -11.02 4.86
C SER A 151 -14.15 -11.54 3.50
N THR A 152 -14.75 -10.67 2.68
CA THR A 152 -15.30 -11.01 1.37
C THR A 152 -14.24 -11.01 0.28
N TYR A 153 -13.39 -9.98 0.25
CA TYR A 153 -12.39 -9.77 -0.82
C TYR A 153 -10.99 -10.23 -0.43
N GLY A 154 -10.78 -10.49 0.86
CA GLY A 154 -9.46 -10.84 1.40
C GLY A 154 -8.52 -9.63 1.53
N GLY A 155 -7.61 -9.72 2.48
CA GLY A 155 -6.58 -8.70 2.70
C GLY A 155 -7.03 -7.48 3.52
N GLY A 156 -6.07 -6.90 4.22
CA GLY A 156 -6.27 -5.63 4.91
C GLY A 156 -6.22 -4.47 3.93
N TRP A 157 -7.21 -3.56 3.99
CA TRP A 157 -7.30 -2.42 3.09
C TRP A 157 -8.19 -1.31 3.64
N TRP A 158 -8.20 -0.15 2.99
CA TRP A 158 -9.07 0.99 3.26
C TRP A 158 -10.37 0.91 2.45
N TYR A 159 -11.22 -0.04 2.77
CA TYR A 159 -12.41 -0.39 1.99
C TYR A 159 -13.44 0.72 1.90
N LEU A 160 -14.10 0.82 0.75
CA LEU A 160 -15.22 1.71 0.47
C LEU A 160 -16.55 1.13 0.99
N GLN A 161 -17.64 1.86 0.82
CA GLN A 161 -18.99 1.36 1.13
C GLN A 161 -19.42 0.19 0.21
N ASP A 162 -18.99 0.24 -1.05
CA ASP A 162 -19.13 -0.80 -2.07
C ASP A 162 -17.89 -1.69 -2.22
N CYS A 163 -17.04 -1.65 -1.22
CA CYS A 163 -15.80 -2.33 -0.98
C CYS A 163 -14.58 -1.81 -1.78
N VAL A 164 -14.50 -1.95 -3.09
CA VAL A 164 -13.22 -1.74 -3.79
C VAL A 164 -13.36 -0.95 -5.10
N ARG A 165 -12.40 -0.04 -5.34
CA ARG A 165 -11.94 0.44 -6.65
C ARG A 165 -10.45 0.13 -6.85
N ALA A 166 -9.71 0.10 -5.73
CA ALA A 166 -8.34 -0.40 -5.67
C ALA A 166 -8.22 -1.40 -4.53
N LEU A 167 -7.56 -2.53 -4.79
CA LEU A 167 -7.19 -3.52 -3.77
C LEU A 167 -5.86 -4.14 -4.16
N LEU A 168 -4.77 -3.79 -3.47
CA LEU A 168 -3.44 -4.29 -3.80
C LEU A 168 -2.96 -5.40 -2.85
N ASN A 169 -3.71 -5.64 -1.78
CA ASN A 169 -3.48 -6.71 -0.80
C ASN A 169 -4.48 -7.87 -0.96
N GLY A 170 -5.20 -7.92 -2.07
CA GLY A 170 -6.11 -9.02 -2.39
C GLY A 170 -5.38 -10.33 -2.68
N VAL A 171 -6.15 -11.39 -2.84
CA VAL A 171 -5.66 -12.75 -3.12
C VAL A 171 -4.85 -12.76 -4.43
N TYR A 172 -3.63 -13.29 -4.40
CA TYR A 172 -2.86 -13.51 -5.63
C TYR A 172 -3.41 -14.71 -6.41
N THR A 173 -4.38 -14.46 -7.28
CA THR A 173 -5.11 -15.49 -8.02
C THR A 173 -5.69 -14.93 -9.32
N THR A 174 -6.22 -15.79 -10.16
CA THR A 174 -7.00 -15.42 -11.34
C THR A 174 -8.49 -15.15 -11.03
N SER A 175 -8.88 -15.13 -9.78
CA SER A 175 -10.25 -14.86 -9.31
C SER A 175 -10.56 -13.35 -9.30
N PRO A 176 -11.82 -12.93 -9.36
CA PRO A 176 -12.23 -11.52 -9.37
C PRO A 176 -11.92 -10.73 -8.07
N TYR A 177 -11.32 -11.36 -7.06
CA TYR A 177 -11.02 -10.75 -5.74
C TYR A 177 -9.52 -10.56 -5.48
N GLY A 178 -8.71 -10.39 -6.52
CA GLY A 178 -7.28 -10.28 -6.37
C GLY A 178 -6.73 -8.85 -6.35
N ILE A 179 -5.57 -8.65 -6.97
CA ILE A 179 -4.95 -7.34 -7.08
C ILE A 179 -5.66 -6.55 -8.16
N VAL A 180 -6.42 -5.51 -7.77
CA VAL A 180 -7.30 -4.72 -8.65
C VAL A 180 -6.93 -3.25 -8.62
N TRP A 181 -6.97 -2.62 -9.79
CA TRP A 181 -6.95 -1.18 -9.99
C TRP A 181 -7.95 -0.82 -11.10
N GLU A 182 -9.17 -0.46 -10.70
CA GLU A 182 -10.33 -0.38 -11.60
C GLU A 182 -10.12 0.60 -12.76
N ASP A 183 -9.56 1.78 -12.47
CA ASP A 183 -9.40 2.85 -13.47
C ASP A 183 -8.36 2.54 -14.56
N TRP A 184 -7.61 1.45 -14.44
CA TRP A 184 -6.68 1.00 -15.47
C TRP A 184 -7.22 -0.19 -16.29
N ARG A 185 -7.61 -1.27 -15.61
CA ARG A 185 -7.98 -2.52 -16.27
C ARG A 185 -9.41 -2.99 -15.95
N GLY A 186 -10.17 -2.23 -15.15
CA GLY A 186 -11.49 -2.63 -14.68
C GLY A 186 -11.47 -3.50 -13.44
N ALA A 187 -12.64 -3.67 -12.82
CA ALA A 187 -12.80 -4.33 -11.53
C ALA A 187 -12.51 -5.84 -11.56
N ASP A 188 -12.69 -6.48 -12.71
CA ASP A 188 -12.54 -7.95 -12.87
C ASP A 188 -11.14 -8.37 -13.33
N TYR A 189 -10.23 -7.41 -13.56
CA TYR A 189 -8.90 -7.72 -14.07
C TYR A 189 -7.90 -7.88 -12.93
N GLN A 190 -7.25 -9.04 -12.89
CA GLN A 190 -6.17 -9.35 -11.97
C GLN A 190 -4.84 -8.82 -12.46
N LEU A 191 -4.24 -7.93 -11.69
CA LEU A 191 -2.88 -7.46 -11.96
C LEU A 191 -1.84 -8.52 -11.56
N LYS A 192 -0.72 -8.49 -12.24
CA LYS A 192 0.40 -9.40 -12.00
C LYS A 192 1.28 -8.92 -10.85
N HIS A 193 1.44 -7.60 -10.71
CA HIS A 193 2.38 -7.02 -9.77
C HIS A 193 1.88 -5.67 -9.27
N SER A 194 2.09 -5.41 -7.98
CA SER A 194 1.91 -4.10 -7.38
C SER A 194 3.04 -3.77 -6.42
N ALA A 195 3.40 -2.47 -6.34
CA ALA A 195 4.24 -1.94 -5.29
C ALA A 195 3.75 -0.56 -4.86
N MET A 196 3.75 -0.32 -3.55
CA MET A 196 3.47 0.99 -2.97
C MET A 196 4.71 1.50 -2.23
N LYS A 197 5.08 2.74 -2.50
CA LYS A 197 6.27 3.35 -1.92
C LYS A 197 6.05 4.82 -1.62
N LEU A 198 6.68 5.30 -0.57
CA LEU A 198 6.57 6.69 -0.15
C LEU A 198 7.93 7.39 -0.15
N ARG A 199 7.89 8.70 -0.34
CA ARG A 199 9.07 9.57 -0.33
C ARG A 199 8.71 10.92 0.24
N THR A 200 9.60 11.47 1.09
CA THR A 200 9.45 12.84 1.57
C THR A 200 9.44 13.81 0.37
N ARG A 201 8.41 14.61 0.27
CA ARG A 201 8.27 15.60 -0.80
C ARG A 201 9.40 16.62 -0.69
N ARG A 202 10.21 16.72 -1.75
CA ARG A 202 11.17 17.81 -1.90
C ARG A 202 10.39 19.09 -2.20
N GLY A 203 10.55 20.10 -1.36
CA GLY A 203 9.95 21.43 -1.52
C GLY A 203 10.38 22.13 -2.80
#